data_4da9672c585a4b4d185e5c74e230ea16
#
_entry.id   4da9672c585a4b4d185e5c74e230ea16
#
_cell.length_a   1.000
_cell.length_b   1.000
_cell.length_c   1.000
_cell.angle_alpha   90.00
_cell.angle_beta   90.00
_cell.angle_gamma   90.00
#
_symmetry.space_group_name_H-M   'P 1'
#
loop_
_entity.id
_entity.type
_entity.pdbx_description
1 polymer ?
#
loop_
_entity_poly.entity_id
_entity_poly.type
_entity_poly.pdbx_seq_one_letter_code
_entity_poly.pdbx_strand_id
1 'polypeptide(L)'
;MNNFLSKDGRDMLQRMSNMIRYNNAVHIHNENVAEHSFYVAMYAMCICDFLHTGDKFRSVAIEKALIHDVHEIEISDIPHNVKHSMEGLSEQCIKFEEWYNATHFTTLQRDLNEFSNTQQAVINIVVEL
;
A
#
# COMPACT_ATOMS: atom_id res chain seq x y z
N MET A 1 10.01 3.04 11.56
CA MET A 1 8.61 3.41 11.74
C MET A 1 8.26 3.52 13.19
N ASN A 2 7.37 4.42 13.49
CA ASN A 2 6.75 4.48 14.81
C ASN A 2 5.92 3.23 15.07
N ASN A 3 5.91 2.80 16.32
CA ASN A 3 5.08 1.68 16.75
C ASN A 3 3.61 2.04 16.58
N PHE A 4 2.79 1.15 16.03
CA PHE A 4 1.34 1.34 15.91
C PHE A 4 0.65 1.54 17.27
N LEU A 5 1.28 1.13 18.35
CA LEU A 5 0.78 1.40 19.71
C LEU A 5 1.07 2.82 20.18
N SER A 6 1.95 3.55 19.50
CA SER A 6 2.22 4.95 19.78
C SER A 6 1.07 5.85 19.33
N LYS A 7 1.07 7.10 19.82
CA LYS A 7 0.09 8.08 19.37
C LYS A 7 0.14 8.29 17.86
N ASP A 8 1.34 8.39 17.29
CA ASP A 8 1.52 8.62 15.85
C ASP A 8 0.99 7.46 15.01
N GLY A 9 1.22 6.22 15.48
CA GLY A 9 0.68 5.05 14.80
C GLY A 9 -0.84 4.99 14.85
N ARG A 10 -1.42 5.33 15.99
CA ARG A 10 -2.90 5.39 16.12
C ARG A 10 -3.49 6.49 15.24
N ASP A 11 -2.87 7.65 15.19
CA ASP A 11 -3.30 8.75 14.32
C ASP A 11 -3.24 8.34 12.85
N MET A 12 -2.20 7.63 12.44
CA MET A 12 -2.06 7.09 11.09
C MET A 12 -3.23 6.17 10.74
N LEU A 13 -3.56 5.21 11.61
CA LEU A 13 -4.69 4.31 11.39
C LEU A 13 -6.03 5.06 11.30
N GLN A 14 -6.23 6.05 12.17
CA GLN A 14 -7.44 6.86 12.15
C GLN A 14 -7.56 7.65 10.83
N ARG A 15 -6.47 8.21 10.35
CA ARG A 15 -6.44 8.95 9.09
C ARG A 15 -6.73 8.04 7.89
N MET A 16 -6.24 6.80 7.90
CA MET A 16 -6.58 5.82 6.87
C MET A 16 -8.09 5.55 6.81
N SER A 17 -8.73 5.45 7.97
CA SER A 17 -10.19 5.23 8.04
C SER A 17 -10.99 6.42 7.55
N ASN A 18 -10.44 7.63 7.63
CA ASN A 18 -11.11 8.86 7.19
C ASN A 18 -10.84 9.21 5.72
N MET A 19 -9.88 8.55 5.08
CA MET A 19 -9.51 8.81 3.68
C MET A 19 -10.42 8.01 2.75
N ILE A 20 -11.33 8.68 2.07
CA ILE A 20 -12.26 8.07 1.13
C ILE A 20 -11.59 7.96 -0.24
N ARG A 21 -11.61 6.76 -0.83
CA ARG A 21 -11.07 6.50 -2.17
C ARG A 21 -12.05 6.97 -3.23
N TYR A 22 -11.50 7.45 -4.36
CA TYR A 22 -12.30 7.93 -5.50
C TYR A 22 -13.34 8.97 -5.10
N ASN A 23 -12.95 9.90 -4.22
CA ASN A 23 -13.86 10.89 -3.65
C ASN A 23 -14.43 11.86 -4.70
N ASN A 24 -13.87 11.91 -5.91
CA ASN A 24 -14.33 12.71 -7.02
C ASN A 24 -15.17 11.91 -8.05
N ALA A 25 -15.44 10.64 -7.77
CA ALA A 25 -16.24 9.76 -8.64
C ALA A 25 -17.58 9.44 -7.98
N VAL A 26 -18.60 9.15 -8.81
CA VAL A 26 -19.88 8.66 -8.32
C VAL A 26 -19.72 7.21 -7.89
N HIS A 27 -20.13 6.89 -6.66
CA HIS A 27 -20.07 5.52 -6.15
C HIS A 27 -21.25 5.26 -5.21
N ILE A 28 -21.66 4.00 -5.15
CA ILE A 28 -22.77 3.55 -4.31
C ILE A 28 -22.34 3.42 -2.85
N HIS A 29 -21.08 3.01 -2.64
CA HIS A 29 -20.50 2.78 -1.33
C HIS A 29 -19.15 3.50 -1.25
N ASN A 30 -18.97 4.27 -0.17
CA ASN A 30 -17.70 4.95 0.09
C ASN A 30 -16.69 3.98 0.70
N GLU A 31 -15.64 3.68 -0.03
CA GLU A 31 -14.54 2.85 0.45
C GLU A 31 -13.41 3.75 0.94
N ASN A 32 -12.97 3.57 2.18
CA ASN A 32 -11.81 4.28 2.72
C ASN A 32 -10.52 3.47 2.50
N VAL A 33 -9.37 4.12 2.75
CA VAL A 33 -8.06 3.49 2.55
C VAL A 33 -7.88 2.27 3.44
N ALA A 34 -8.37 2.31 4.69
CA ALA A 34 -8.26 1.18 5.61
C ALA A 34 -9.04 -0.04 5.11
N GLU A 35 -10.29 0.15 4.65
CA GLU A 35 -11.09 -0.93 4.09
C GLU A 35 -10.43 -1.53 2.85
N HIS A 36 -9.96 -0.67 1.94
CA HIS A 36 -9.28 -1.11 0.73
C HIS A 36 -8.04 -1.93 1.07
N SER A 37 -7.21 -1.43 1.98
CA SER A 37 -5.98 -2.12 2.38
C SER A 37 -6.27 -3.47 3.02
N PHE A 38 -7.33 -3.57 3.81
CA PHE A 38 -7.76 -4.85 4.38
C PHE A 38 -8.15 -5.85 3.28
N TYR A 39 -8.97 -5.43 2.32
CA TYR A 39 -9.37 -6.32 1.23
C TYR A 39 -8.19 -6.74 0.36
N VAL A 40 -7.28 -5.82 0.05
CA VAL A 40 -6.07 -6.15 -0.72
C VAL A 40 -5.23 -7.17 0.03
N ALA A 41 -5.08 -7.03 1.35
CA ALA A 41 -4.35 -7.99 2.16
C ALA A 41 -5.00 -9.38 2.16
N MET A 42 -6.33 -9.44 2.23
CA MET A 42 -7.06 -10.70 2.16
C MET A 42 -6.87 -11.37 0.80
N TYR A 43 -6.95 -10.62 -0.30
CA TYR A 43 -6.68 -11.16 -1.63
C TYR A 43 -5.23 -11.61 -1.78
N ALA A 44 -4.27 -10.84 -1.27
CA ALA A 44 -2.85 -11.22 -1.32
C ALA A 44 -2.62 -12.54 -0.59
N MET A 45 -3.24 -12.72 0.57
CA MET A 45 -3.16 -13.97 1.33
C MET A 45 -3.71 -15.14 0.51
N CYS A 46 -4.88 -14.98 -0.10
CA CYS A 46 -5.49 -16.03 -0.92
C CYS A 46 -4.64 -16.38 -2.15
N ILE A 47 -4.09 -15.38 -2.82
CA ILE A 47 -3.25 -15.57 -4.00
C ILE A 47 -1.97 -16.32 -3.61
N CYS A 48 -1.32 -15.94 -2.52
CA CYS A 48 -0.11 -16.61 -2.05
C CYS A 48 -0.39 -18.06 -1.67
N ASP A 49 -1.52 -18.33 -1.03
CA ASP A 49 -1.92 -19.70 -0.68
C ASP A 49 -2.18 -20.55 -1.93
N PHE A 50 -2.84 -19.98 -2.92
CA PHE A 50 -3.10 -20.66 -4.21
C PHE A 50 -1.80 -20.98 -4.94
N LEU A 51 -0.83 -20.06 -4.91
CA LEU A 51 0.46 -20.23 -5.60
C LEU A 51 1.50 -20.99 -4.80
N HIS A 52 1.22 -21.33 -3.54
CA HIS A 52 2.16 -22.01 -2.65
C HIS A 52 3.50 -21.28 -2.54
N THR A 53 3.46 -19.98 -2.25
CA THR A 53 4.65 -19.11 -2.30
C THR A 53 5.65 -19.30 -1.16
N GLY A 54 5.26 -19.99 -0.10
CA GLY A 54 6.07 -20.11 1.12
C GLY A 54 5.80 -18.97 2.11
N ASP A 55 6.18 -19.21 3.38
CA ASP A 55 5.76 -18.35 4.49
C ASP A 55 6.36 -16.96 4.45
N LYS A 56 7.64 -16.84 4.11
CA LYS A 56 8.33 -15.55 4.07
C LYS A 56 7.73 -14.63 3.00
N PHE A 57 7.55 -15.14 1.79
CA PHE A 57 6.95 -14.39 0.69
C PHE A 57 5.52 -13.98 1.03
N ARG A 58 4.74 -14.91 1.56
CA ARG A 58 3.35 -14.68 1.96
C ARG A 58 3.26 -13.56 3.01
N SER A 59 4.08 -13.64 4.05
CA SER A 59 4.11 -12.64 5.12
C SER A 59 4.44 -11.25 4.58
N VAL A 60 5.46 -11.13 3.74
CA VAL A 60 5.88 -9.85 3.17
C VAL A 60 4.83 -9.31 2.21
N ALA A 61 4.20 -10.17 1.41
CA ALA A 61 3.13 -9.74 0.50
C ALA A 61 1.93 -9.17 1.26
N ILE A 62 1.53 -9.82 2.35
CA ILE A 62 0.42 -9.34 3.20
C ILE A 62 0.78 -7.99 3.84
N GLU A 63 1.98 -7.86 4.41
CA GLU A 63 2.44 -6.60 4.99
C GLU A 63 2.46 -5.48 3.96
N LYS A 64 3.00 -5.75 2.76
CA LYS A 64 3.02 -4.79 1.67
C LYS A 64 1.61 -4.35 1.28
N ALA A 65 0.68 -5.30 1.20
CA ALA A 65 -0.71 -5.02 0.88
C ALA A 65 -1.36 -4.08 1.90
N LEU A 66 -1.06 -4.29 3.19
CA LEU A 66 -1.62 -3.46 4.26
C LEU A 66 -1.12 -2.02 4.20
N ILE A 67 0.10 -1.79 3.73
CA ILE A 67 0.73 -0.47 3.81
C ILE A 67 0.87 0.24 2.46
N HIS A 68 0.50 -0.41 1.35
CA HIS A 68 0.82 0.14 0.03
C HIS A 68 0.21 1.51 -0.25
N ASP A 69 -0.94 1.82 0.32
CA ASP A 69 -1.62 3.10 0.14
C ASP A 69 -1.58 4.01 1.37
N VAL A 70 -0.82 3.65 2.40
CA VAL A 70 -0.76 4.49 3.62
C VAL A 70 -0.26 5.89 3.32
N HIS A 71 0.68 6.05 2.38
CA HIS A 71 1.21 7.35 1.99
C HIS A 71 0.12 8.32 1.49
N GLU A 72 -1.02 7.81 1.03
CA GLU A 72 -2.13 8.64 0.55
C GLU A 72 -2.75 9.50 1.66
N ILE A 73 -2.55 9.16 2.93
CA ILE A 73 -3.01 10.02 4.03
C ILE A 73 -2.34 11.39 4.02
N GLU A 74 -1.18 11.51 3.38
CA GLU A 74 -0.45 12.77 3.26
C GLU A 74 -0.80 13.56 2.00
N ILE A 75 -1.01 12.86 0.87
CA ILE A 75 -1.18 13.51 -0.43
C ILE A 75 -2.60 13.38 -0.99
N SER A 76 -3.48 12.67 -0.27
CA SER A 76 -4.83 12.35 -0.73
C SER A 76 -4.83 11.41 -1.94
N ASP A 77 -6.02 10.96 -2.34
CA ASP A 77 -6.19 10.09 -3.51
C ASP A 77 -6.17 10.95 -4.77
N ILE A 78 -5.10 10.83 -5.55
CA ILE A 78 -4.99 11.53 -6.84
C ILE A 78 -5.58 10.65 -7.92
N PRO A 79 -6.61 11.11 -8.65
CA PRO A 79 -7.22 10.31 -9.71
C PRO A 79 -6.20 9.88 -10.78
N HIS A 80 -6.36 8.67 -11.29
CA HIS A 80 -5.45 8.08 -12.27
C HIS A 80 -5.25 8.96 -13.51
N ASN A 81 -6.34 9.51 -14.03
CA ASN A 81 -6.29 10.38 -15.20
C ASN A 81 -5.50 11.68 -14.94
N VAL A 82 -5.52 12.20 -13.72
CA VAL A 82 -4.73 13.36 -13.33
C VAL A 82 -3.25 13.00 -13.26
N LYS A 83 -2.91 11.86 -12.68
CA LYS A 83 -1.52 11.38 -12.60
C LYS A 83 -0.87 11.26 -13.97
N HIS A 84 -1.63 10.82 -14.97
CA HIS A 84 -1.13 10.56 -16.32
C HIS A 84 -1.34 11.71 -17.29
N SER A 85 -2.06 12.77 -16.89
CA SER A 85 -2.26 13.97 -17.73
C SER A 85 -1.13 14.98 -17.61
N MET A 86 -0.34 14.90 -16.54
CA MET A 86 0.71 15.86 -16.24
C MET A 86 2.07 15.16 -16.30
N GLU A 87 2.97 15.67 -17.14
CA GLU A 87 4.30 15.09 -17.31
C GLU A 87 5.05 15.05 -15.98
N GLY A 88 5.58 13.89 -15.63
CA GLY A 88 6.37 13.69 -14.42
C GLY A 88 5.59 13.53 -13.13
N LEU A 89 4.28 13.75 -13.11
CA LEU A 89 3.50 13.64 -11.87
C LEU A 89 3.45 12.20 -11.36
N SER A 90 3.23 11.23 -12.24
CA SER A 90 3.19 9.81 -11.87
C SER A 90 4.51 9.37 -11.24
N GLU A 91 5.64 9.76 -11.82
CA GLU A 91 6.97 9.44 -11.31
C GLU A 91 7.22 10.09 -9.95
N GLN A 92 6.76 11.31 -9.74
CA GLN A 92 6.91 11.99 -8.45
C GLN A 92 6.04 11.33 -7.37
N CYS A 93 4.85 10.87 -7.70
CA CYS A 93 4.01 10.11 -6.78
C CYS A 93 4.68 8.80 -6.36
N ILE A 94 5.30 8.08 -7.31
CA ILE A 94 6.02 6.84 -7.02
C ILE A 94 7.22 7.13 -6.09
N LYS A 95 7.97 8.18 -6.36
CA LYS A 95 9.11 8.58 -5.52
C LYS A 95 8.67 8.93 -4.10
N PHE A 96 7.54 9.63 -3.96
CA PHE A 96 6.99 9.96 -2.65
C PHE A 96 6.60 8.69 -1.89
N GLU A 97 5.91 7.76 -2.54
CA GLU A 97 5.52 6.49 -1.94
C GLU A 97 6.76 5.70 -1.47
N GLU A 98 7.78 5.58 -2.32
CA GLU A 98 9.01 4.88 -1.98
C GLU A 98 9.72 5.51 -0.80
N TRP A 99 9.84 6.84 -0.80
CA TRP A 99 10.44 7.58 0.32
C TRP A 99 9.64 7.39 1.61
N TYR A 100 8.32 7.50 1.52
CA TYR A 100 7.44 7.37 2.67
C TYR A 100 7.56 5.97 3.29
N ASN A 101 7.50 4.95 2.47
CA ASN A 101 7.59 3.56 2.93
C ASN A 101 8.96 3.25 3.52
N ALA A 102 10.03 3.72 2.90
CA ALA A 102 11.39 3.53 3.42
C ALA A 102 11.61 4.25 4.75
N THR A 103 10.93 5.38 4.96
CA THR A 103 11.04 6.16 6.18
C THR A 103 10.21 5.58 7.32
N HIS A 104 8.99 5.13 7.04
CA HIS A 104 8.04 4.72 8.06
C HIS A 104 7.94 3.21 8.26
N PHE A 105 8.29 2.41 7.25
CA PHE A 105 8.16 0.95 7.28
C PHE A 105 9.51 0.29 7.02
N THR A 106 10.49 0.62 7.86
CA THR A 106 11.88 0.19 7.70
C THR A 106 12.06 -1.32 7.76
N THR A 107 11.31 -2.00 8.63
CA THR A 107 11.38 -3.47 8.75
C THR A 107 10.91 -4.15 7.48
N LEU A 108 9.78 -3.71 6.93
CA LEU A 108 9.26 -4.25 5.67
C LEU A 108 10.22 -3.96 4.52
N GLN A 109 10.78 -2.76 4.45
CA GLN A 109 11.74 -2.41 3.41
C GLN A 109 12.98 -3.31 3.47
N ARG A 110 13.48 -3.59 4.68
CA ARG A 110 14.59 -4.52 4.87
C ARG A 110 14.23 -5.93 4.36
N ASP A 111 13.04 -6.42 4.71
CA ASP A 111 12.59 -7.74 4.30
C ASP A 111 12.40 -7.84 2.79
N LEU A 112 11.87 -6.78 2.17
CA LEU A 112 11.75 -6.70 0.71
C LEU A 112 13.11 -6.75 0.02
N ASN A 113 14.12 -6.08 0.59
CA ASN A 113 15.46 -6.05 0.02
C ASN A 113 16.16 -7.42 0.05
N GLU A 114 15.69 -8.35 0.88
CA GLU A 114 16.20 -9.72 0.91
C GLU A 114 15.70 -10.56 -0.27
N PHE A 115 14.65 -10.14 -0.96
CA PHE A 115 14.14 -10.82 -2.14
C PHE A 115 14.85 -10.34 -3.40
N SER A 116 14.90 -11.20 -4.41
CA SER A 116 15.38 -10.83 -5.74
C SER A 116 14.46 -9.78 -6.38
N ASN A 117 14.97 -9.08 -7.40
CA ASN A 117 14.16 -8.11 -8.14
C ASN A 117 12.92 -8.77 -8.76
N THR A 118 13.06 -10.01 -9.23
CA THR A 118 11.92 -10.77 -9.79
C THR A 118 10.88 -11.05 -8.71
N GLN A 119 11.30 -11.48 -7.52
CA GLN A 119 10.37 -11.73 -6.41
C GLN A 119 9.67 -10.45 -5.97
N GLN A 120 10.38 -9.33 -5.88
CA GLN A 120 9.78 -8.03 -5.56
C GLN A 120 8.75 -7.61 -6.61
N ALA A 121 9.04 -7.85 -7.89
CA ALA A 121 8.09 -7.57 -8.96
C ALA A 121 6.82 -8.41 -8.83
N VAL A 122 6.94 -9.70 -8.46
CA VAL A 122 5.78 -10.56 -8.22
C VAL A 122 4.96 -10.08 -7.03
N ILE A 123 5.61 -9.65 -5.95
CA ILE A 123 4.92 -9.08 -4.78
C ILE A 123 4.11 -7.85 -5.20
N ASN A 124 4.68 -6.96 -6.00
CA ASN A 124 3.98 -5.78 -6.49
C ASN A 124 2.75 -6.16 -7.34
N ILE A 125 2.87 -7.18 -8.19
CA ILE A 125 1.74 -7.67 -8.99
C ILE A 125 0.63 -8.20 -8.07
N VAL A 126 0.98 -9.00 -7.07
CA VAL A 126 0.00 -9.55 -6.12
C VAL A 126 -0.74 -8.44 -5.38
N VAL A 127 -0.03 -7.40 -4.97
CA VAL A 127 -0.61 -6.26 -4.23
C VAL A 127 -1.50 -5.41 -5.13
N GLU A 128 -1.15 -5.27 -6.41
CA GLU A 128 -1.90 -4.44 -7.37
C GLU A 128 -3.13 -5.14 -7.98
N LEU A 129 -3.23 -6.46 -7.80
CA LEU A 129 -4.40 -7.20 -8.27
C LEU A 129 -5.65 -6.89 -7.43
#